data_7eab40d6234d3614b603277073924a5d
#
_entry.id   7eab40d6234d3614b603277073924a5d
#
_cell.length_a   1.000
_cell.length_b   1.000
_cell.length_c   1.000
_cell.angle_alpha   90.00
_cell.angle_beta   90.00
_cell.angle_gamma   90.00
#
_symmetry.space_group_name_H-M   'P 1'
#
loop_
_entity.id
_entity.type
_entity.pdbx_description
1 polymer ?
#
loop_
_entity_poly.entity_id
_entity_poly.type
_entity_poly.pdbx_seq_one_letter_code
_entity_poly.pdbx_strand_id
1 'polypeptide(L)'
;RTESQPRVTETIEKIEPGIRRAELVLADGSAVELLPDMQKTLESEQEKVVIAGNTVDYTGSDENSMPVSQHLIRTPCGGEYSLTLADGTKVWLNAMSELKYPTRFNGNTRCVELKGEAFFEVKPDAQRPFYVKIDNYEVKVLGTSFNVKAYDDDDSWATTLCIGKVEMTDVHTRESIELLPGRQAVCDRQTGNVEVKEVDILPYVTWKEGHFLFKNQSLEKIMDIMA
;
A
#
# COMPACT_ATOMS: atom_id res chain seq x y z
N ARG A 1 -55.09 18.91 -20.79
CA ARG A 1 -54.49 17.82 -19.97
C ARG A 1 -52.99 17.96 -20.09
N THR A 2 -52.42 18.44 -19.02
CA THR A 2 -50.96 18.63 -18.90
C THR A 2 -50.41 17.40 -18.18
N GLU A 3 -49.67 16.57 -18.89
CA GLU A 3 -48.95 15.44 -18.28
C GLU A 3 -47.72 15.96 -17.53
N SER A 4 -47.71 15.75 -16.23
CA SER A 4 -46.56 16.01 -15.38
C SER A 4 -45.55 14.86 -15.52
N GLN A 5 -44.35 15.15 -16.02
CA GLN A 5 -43.23 14.22 -16.01
C GLN A 5 -42.81 13.92 -14.55
N PRO A 6 -42.46 12.67 -14.22
CA PRO A 6 -41.95 12.35 -12.92
C PRO A 6 -40.56 12.98 -12.74
N ARG A 7 -40.36 13.74 -11.66
CA ARG A 7 -39.02 14.18 -11.21
C ARG A 7 -38.31 12.96 -10.69
N VAL A 8 -37.28 12.56 -11.39
CA VAL A 8 -36.23 11.65 -10.88
C VAL A 8 -35.50 12.42 -9.80
N THR A 9 -35.74 12.06 -8.55
CA THR A 9 -34.92 12.50 -7.42
C THR A 9 -33.69 11.63 -7.43
N GLU A 10 -32.61 12.05 -8.07
CA GLU A 10 -31.30 11.45 -7.85
C GLU A 10 -30.94 11.69 -6.39
N THR A 11 -30.87 10.59 -5.64
CA THR A 11 -30.28 10.60 -4.31
C THR A 11 -28.78 10.73 -4.51
N ILE A 12 -28.26 11.95 -4.33
CA ILE A 12 -26.80 12.15 -4.25
C ILE A 12 -26.35 11.40 -3.01
N GLU A 13 -25.73 10.24 -3.19
CA GLU A 13 -25.04 9.56 -2.09
C GLU A 13 -23.94 10.52 -1.61
N LYS A 14 -24.03 10.86 -0.33
CA LYS A 14 -23.05 11.72 0.31
C LYS A 14 -21.73 10.95 0.36
N ILE A 15 -20.77 11.36 -0.47
CA ILE A 15 -19.40 10.83 -0.43
C ILE A 15 -18.82 11.25 0.92
N GLU A 16 -18.60 10.28 1.81
CA GLU A 16 -17.94 10.54 3.08
C GLU A 16 -16.42 10.48 2.88
N PRO A 17 -15.64 11.32 3.61
CA PRO A 17 -14.18 11.24 3.57
C PRO A 17 -13.70 9.83 3.89
N GLY A 18 -12.57 9.43 3.32
CA GLY A 18 -11.96 8.13 3.60
C GLY A 18 -11.87 7.85 5.10
N ILE A 19 -12.37 6.70 5.52
CA ILE A 19 -12.38 6.31 6.94
C ILE A 19 -11.15 5.46 7.19
N ARG A 20 -10.40 5.76 8.25
CA ARG A 20 -9.29 4.91 8.71
C ARG A 20 -9.84 3.57 9.17
N ARG A 21 -9.86 2.60 8.29
CA ARG A 21 -10.37 1.25 8.52
C ARG A 21 -9.63 0.24 7.68
N ALA A 22 -9.26 -0.89 8.28
CA ALA A 22 -8.67 -2.02 7.60
C ALA A 22 -9.12 -3.33 8.26
N GLU A 23 -8.83 -4.45 7.61
CA GLU A 23 -8.97 -5.78 8.13
C GLU A 23 -7.60 -6.44 8.20
N LEU A 24 -7.23 -6.96 9.37
CA LEU A 24 -6.03 -7.79 9.57
C LEU A 24 -6.44 -9.26 9.52
N VAL A 25 -5.93 -9.98 8.55
CA VAL A 25 -6.07 -11.44 8.43
C VAL A 25 -4.82 -12.10 8.96
N LEU A 26 -4.98 -12.91 10.01
CA LEU A 26 -3.90 -13.65 10.66
C LEU A 26 -3.57 -14.94 9.88
N ALA A 27 -2.48 -15.60 10.25
CA ALA A 27 -2.02 -16.81 9.59
C ALA A 27 -3.00 -17.99 9.68
N ASP A 28 -3.83 -18.05 10.73
CA ASP A 28 -4.87 -19.05 10.90
C ASP A 28 -6.15 -18.76 10.09
N GLY A 29 -6.16 -17.64 9.35
CA GLY A 29 -7.31 -17.18 8.56
C GLY A 29 -8.34 -16.37 9.35
N SER A 30 -8.16 -16.19 10.65
CA SER A 30 -9.01 -15.31 11.43
C SER A 30 -8.81 -13.84 11.02
N ALA A 31 -9.89 -13.06 11.03
CA ALA A 31 -9.87 -11.67 10.62
C ALA A 31 -10.26 -10.75 11.77
N VAL A 32 -9.58 -9.63 11.86
CA VAL A 32 -9.81 -8.58 12.87
C VAL A 32 -9.97 -7.24 12.18
N GLU A 33 -11.10 -6.59 12.42
CA GLU A 33 -11.30 -5.23 11.95
C GLU A 33 -10.41 -4.26 12.75
N LEU A 34 -9.65 -3.43 12.04
CA LEU A 34 -8.78 -2.42 12.59
C LEU A 34 -9.46 -1.05 12.47
N LEU A 35 -9.72 -0.44 13.62
CA LEU A 35 -10.34 0.88 13.72
C LEU A 35 -9.32 1.89 14.27
N PRO A 36 -9.50 3.20 13.99
CA PRO A 36 -8.73 4.25 14.65
C PRO A 36 -8.82 4.11 16.18
N ASP A 37 -7.73 4.35 16.88
CA ASP A 37 -7.64 4.32 18.33
C ASP A 37 -7.94 2.95 18.98
N MET A 38 -8.04 1.89 18.19
CA MET A 38 -8.21 0.53 18.71
C MET A 38 -6.99 0.11 19.52
N GLN A 39 -7.22 -0.42 20.71
CA GLN A 39 -6.21 -1.11 21.52
C GLN A 39 -6.66 -2.55 21.76
N LYS A 40 -5.96 -3.50 21.17
CA LYS A 40 -6.28 -4.91 21.29
C LYS A 40 -5.02 -5.76 21.30
N THR A 41 -4.95 -6.71 22.19
CA THR A 41 -3.92 -7.76 22.16
C THR A 41 -4.59 -9.04 21.69
N LEU A 42 -4.03 -9.64 20.65
CA LEU A 42 -4.39 -10.96 20.16
C LEU A 42 -3.31 -11.91 20.61
N GLU A 43 -3.68 -12.92 21.36
CA GLU A 43 -2.77 -13.96 21.83
C GLU A 43 -3.26 -15.33 21.32
N SER A 44 -2.37 -16.05 20.66
CA SER A 44 -2.52 -17.47 20.32
C SER A 44 -1.32 -18.25 20.85
N GLU A 45 -1.37 -19.57 20.76
CA GLU A 45 -0.21 -20.40 21.13
C GLU A 45 1.06 -20.11 20.31
N GLN A 46 0.90 -19.46 19.16
CA GLN A 46 1.98 -19.23 18.19
C GLN A 46 2.31 -17.75 17.98
N GLU A 47 1.45 -16.83 18.41
CA GLU A 47 1.62 -15.39 18.14
C GLU A 47 1.04 -14.52 19.25
N LYS A 48 1.73 -13.41 19.48
CA LYS A 48 1.19 -12.26 20.23
C LYS A 48 1.25 -11.04 19.35
N VAL A 49 0.07 -10.50 19.02
CA VAL A 49 -0.07 -9.31 18.20
C VAL A 49 -0.69 -8.21 19.04
N VAL A 50 0.00 -7.10 19.21
CA VAL A 50 -0.51 -5.92 19.91
C VAL A 50 -0.92 -4.88 18.86
N ILE A 51 -2.20 -4.56 18.81
CA ILE A 51 -2.76 -3.51 17.97
C ILE A 51 -2.92 -2.28 18.85
N ALA A 52 -2.24 -1.20 18.51
CA ALA A 52 -2.31 0.08 19.20
C ALA A 52 -2.45 1.20 18.16
N GLY A 53 -3.69 1.64 17.93
CA GLY A 53 -4.01 2.61 16.89
C GLY A 53 -3.55 2.12 15.51
N ASN A 54 -2.62 2.85 14.90
CA ASN A 54 -2.07 2.53 13.57
C ASN A 54 -0.84 1.59 13.62
N THR A 55 -0.54 1.00 14.78
CA THR A 55 0.63 0.12 14.93
C THR A 55 0.16 -1.30 15.18
N VAL A 56 0.62 -2.22 14.35
CA VAL A 56 0.52 -3.66 14.60
C VAL A 56 1.89 -4.11 15.06
N ASP A 57 2.04 -4.34 16.36
CA ASP A 57 3.30 -4.70 16.99
C ASP A 57 3.32 -6.20 17.31
N TYR A 58 4.42 -6.84 16.97
CA TYR A 58 4.68 -8.27 17.18
C TYR A 58 5.68 -8.51 18.32
N THR A 59 5.92 -7.48 19.16
CA THR A 59 6.84 -7.62 20.29
C THR A 59 6.21 -8.41 21.45
N GLY A 60 6.97 -9.30 22.03
CA GLY A 60 6.57 -10.07 23.22
C GLY A 60 6.74 -11.57 23.12
N SER A 61 7.20 -12.06 21.99
CA SER A 61 7.71 -13.41 21.83
C SER A 61 9.23 -13.40 21.79
N ASP A 62 9.88 -14.31 22.51
CA ASP A 62 11.32 -14.55 22.40
C ASP A 62 11.70 -14.61 20.90
N GLU A 63 12.60 -13.73 20.47
CA GLU A 63 12.97 -13.53 19.05
C GLU A 63 13.40 -14.83 18.34
N ASN A 64 13.68 -15.91 19.07
CA ASN A 64 14.19 -17.17 18.54
C ASN A 64 13.22 -18.35 18.61
N SER A 65 12.05 -18.24 19.23
CA SER A 65 11.20 -19.40 19.53
C SER A 65 9.92 -19.52 18.71
N MET A 66 9.50 -18.48 18.00
CA MET A 66 8.22 -18.52 17.25
C MET A 66 8.41 -18.59 15.74
N PRO A 67 7.58 -19.38 15.04
CA PRO A 67 7.59 -19.41 13.57
C PRO A 67 7.24 -18.04 13.00
N VAL A 68 7.79 -17.73 11.82
CA VAL A 68 7.40 -16.53 11.07
C VAL A 68 6.09 -16.81 10.37
N SER A 69 5.06 -16.09 10.75
CA SER A 69 3.74 -16.17 10.12
C SER A 69 3.58 -15.10 9.06
N GLN A 70 2.68 -15.34 8.10
CA GLN A 70 2.29 -14.36 7.08
C GLN A 70 0.96 -13.76 7.46
N HIS A 71 0.91 -12.44 7.52
CA HIS A 71 -0.32 -11.68 7.73
C HIS A 71 -0.69 -10.90 6.47
N LEU A 72 -1.97 -10.56 6.38
CA LEU A 72 -2.51 -9.77 5.29
C LEU A 72 -3.33 -8.62 5.89
N ILE A 73 -3.04 -7.39 5.49
CA ILE A 73 -3.90 -6.23 5.75
C ILE A 73 -4.63 -5.87 4.46
N ARG A 74 -5.95 -5.60 4.59
CA ARG A 74 -6.82 -5.13 3.52
C ARG A 74 -7.50 -3.84 3.93
N THR A 75 -7.56 -2.89 3.01
CA THR A 75 -8.36 -1.67 3.12
C THR A 75 -9.61 -1.80 2.25
N PRO A 76 -10.82 -1.51 2.77
CA PRO A 76 -12.02 -1.52 1.96
C PRO A 76 -12.09 -0.30 1.04
N CYS A 77 -13.13 -0.23 0.21
CA CYS A 77 -13.47 0.96 -0.56
C CYS A 77 -13.67 2.16 0.38
N GLY A 78 -13.04 3.30 0.06
CA GLY A 78 -13.01 4.48 0.90
C GLY A 78 -12.27 4.33 2.23
N GLY A 79 -11.59 3.19 2.45
CA GLY A 79 -10.76 2.94 3.62
C GLY A 79 -9.29 3.28 3.36
N GLU A 80 -8.61 3.79 4.35
CA GLU A 80 -7.14 3.96 4.37
C GLU A 80 -6.59 3.44 5.68
N TYR A 81 -5.36 2.96 5.69
CA TYR A 81 -4.72 2.52 6.93
C TYR A 81 -3.21 2.69 6.88
N SER A 82 -2.62 3.00 8.02
CA SER A 82 -1.16 3.04 8.16
C SER A 82 -0.69 2.06 9.20
N LEU A 83 0.44 1.40 8.95
CA LEU A 83 1.02 0.46 9.90
C LEU A 83 2.54 0.60 9.94
N THR A 84 3.11 0.13 11.05
CA THR A 84 4.56 0.00 11.19
C THR A 84 4.91 -1.48 11.20
N LEU A 85 5.77 -1.90 10.27
CA LEU A 85 6.28 -3.27 10.19
C LEU A 85 7.31 -3.55 11.29
N ALA A 86 7.63 -4.83 11.49
CA ALA A 86 8.53 -5.29 12.55
C ALA A 86 9.95 -4.70 12.48
N ASP A 87 10.42 -4.29 11.28
CA ASP A 87 11.70 -3.62 11.08
C ASP A 87 11.65 -2.10 11.35
N GLY A 88 10.46 -1.55 11.60
CA GLY A 88 10.20 -0.12 11.77
C GLY A 88 9.91 0.63 10.46
N THR A 89 9.76 -0.07 9.35
CA THR A 89 9.26 0.48 8.09
C THR A 89 7.81 0.90 8.25
N LYS A 90 7.47 2.11 7.82
CA LYS A 90 6.10 2.62 7.82
C LYS A 90 5.47 2.45 6.45
N VAL A 91 4.22 2.00 6.45
CA VAL A 91 3.43 1.78 5.23
C VAL A 91 2.07 2.45 5.40
N TRP A 92 1.65 3.19 4.39
CA TRP A 92 0.28 3.73 4.26
C TRP A 92 -0.38 3.01 3.10
N LEU A 93 -1.52 2.41 3.36
CA LEU A 93 -2.35 1.72 2.37
C LEU A 93 -3.51 2.63 1.98
N ASN A 94 -3.69 2.85 0.69
CA ASN A 94 -4.85 3.53 0.13
C ASN A 94 -6.06 2.59 0.06
N ALA A 95 -7.21 3.09 -0.38
CA ALA A 95 -8.43 2.30 -0.53
C ALA A 95 -8.22 1.06 -1.42
N MET A 96 -8.98 0.00 -1.17
CA MET A 96 -8.98 -1.24 -1.97
C MET A 96 -7.58 -1.86 -2.15
N SER A 97 -6.73 -1.77 -1.13
CA SER A 97 -5.36 -2.26 -1.18
C SER A 97 -5.12 -3.42 -0.24
N GLU A 98 -4.20 -4.29 -0.60
CA GLU A 98 -3.78 -5.44 0.19
C GLU A 98 -2.26 -5.45 0.35
N LEU A 99 -1.79 -5.63 1.58
CA LEU A 99 -0.38 -5.84 1.89
C LEU A 99 -0.22 -7.16 2.63
N LYS A 100 0.52 -8.09 2.02
CA LYS A 100 0.94 -9.33 2.67
C LYS A 100 2.38 -9.20 3.14
N TYR A 101 2.61 -9.49 4.40
CA TYR A 101 3.90 -9.29 5.05
C TYR A 101 4.15 -10.32 6.15
N PRO A 102 5.40 -10.66 6.44
CA PRO A 102 5.74 -11.56 7.53
C PRO A 102 5.66 -10.81 8.88
N THR A 103 5.29 -11.51 9.94
CA THR A 103 5.28 -10.97 11.31
C THR A 103 6.67 -10.52 11.77
N ARG A 104 7.73 -11.08 11.18
CA ARG A 104 9.15 -10.68 11.36
C ARG A 104 9.93 -10.94 10.09
N PHE A 105 10.95 -10.13 9.86
CA PHE A 105 11.89 -10.34 8.75
C PHE A 105 13.08 -11.17 9.22
N ASN A 106 13.02 -12.47 8.98
CA ASN A 106 14.13 -13.37 9.25
C ASN A 106 14.99 -13.54 7.99
N GLY A 107 16.31 -13.52 8.16
CA GLY A 107 17.27 -13.68 7.07
C GLY A 107 17.79 -12.37 6.51
N ASN A 108 18.33 -12.43 5.29
CA ASN A 108 19.13 -11.37 4.67
C ASN A 108 18.27 -10.39 3.84
N THR A 109 16.95 -10.56 3.81
CA THR A 109 16.05 -9.71 3.04
C THR A 109 14.76 -9.44 3.82
N ARG A 110 14.09 -8.33 3.48
CA ARG A 110 12.79 -7.92 3.99
C ARG A 110 11.84 -7.89 2.80
N CYS A 111 10.83 -8.74 2.78
CA CYS A 111 9.96 -8.88 1.61
C CYS A 111 8.48 -8.75 2.00
N VAL A 112 7.74 -7.97 1.22
CA VAL A 112 6.29 -7.82 1.28
C VAL A 112 5.68 -7.96 -0.11
N GLU A 113 4.39 -8.28 -0.20
CA GLU A 113 3.63 -8.35 -1.45
C GLU A 113 2.52 -7.29 -1.40
N LEU A 114 2.36 -6.52 -2.47
CA LEU A 114 1.37 -5.44 -2.57
C LEU A 114 0.43 -5.66 -3.74
N LYS A 115 -0.88 -5.41 -3.48
CA LYS A 115 -1.91 -5.15 -4.47
C LYS A 115 -2.58 -3.83 -4.12
N GLY A 116 -2.95 -3.02 -5.11
CA GLY A 116 -3.50 -1.69 -4.86
C GLY A 116 -2.44 -0.62 -4.69
N GLU A 117 -2.65 0.36 -3.84
CA GLU A 117 -1.73 1.49 -3.67
C GLU A 117 -1.20 1.61 -2.25
N ALA A 118 0.13 1.78 -2.15
CA ALA A 118 0.79 2.02 -0.88
C ALA A 118 1.96 3.01 -1.00
N PHE A 119 2.13 3.81 0.04
CA PHE A 119 3.33 4.61 0.25
C PHE A 119 4.20 3.95 1.32
N PHE A 120 5.49 3.84 1.03
CA PHE A 120 6.47 3.23 1.91
C PHE A 120 7.50 4.26 2.39
N GLU A 121 7.75 4.29 3.69
CA GLU A 121 8.94 4.90 4.29
C GLU A 121 9.79 3.77 4.88
N VAL A 122 10.69 3.24 4.05
CA VAL A 122 11.49 2.07 4.42
C VAL A 122 12.63 2.47 5.34
N LYS A 123 12.72 1.79 6.49
CA LYS A 123 13.82 1.98 7.44
C LYS A 123 15.15 1.62 6.79
N PRO A 124 16.17 2.51 6.81
CA PRO A 124 17.47 2.25 6.23
C PRO A 124 18.14 1.00 6.83
N ASP A 125 18.51 0.05 5.96
CA ASP A 125 19.30 -1.13 6.29
C ASP A 125 19.99 -1.65 5.01
N ALA A 126 21.27 -1.29 4.85
CA ALA A 126 22.04 -1.67 3.67
C ALA A 126 22.39 -3.16 3.61
N GLN A 127 22.36 -3.86 4.75
CA GLN A 127 22.69 -5.29 4.83
C GLN A 127 21.48 -6.18 4.52
N ARG A 128 20.25 -5.67 4.73
CA ARG A 128 19.01 -6.38 4.48
C ARG A 128 18.10 -5.57 3.56
N PRO A 129 18.25 -5.69 2.24
CA PRO A 129 17.40 -5.00 1.29
C PRO A 129 15.92 -5.28 1.55
N PHE A 130 15.09 -4.26 1.27
CA PHE A 130 13.63 -4.36 1.34
C PHE A 130 13.07 -4.55 -0.06
N TYR A 131 12.18 -5.52 -0.23
CA TYR A 131 11.54 -5.85 -1.49
C TYR A 131 10.04 -5.68 -1.40
N VAL A 132 9.45 -4.98 -2.37
CA VAL A 132 8.01 -4.99 -2.62
C VAL A 132 7.77 -5.80 -3.89
N LYS A 133 7.02 -6.89 -3.77
CA LYS A 133 6.60 -7.70 -4.92
C LYS A 133 5.30 -7.16 -5.48
N ILE A 134 5.27 -6.98 -6.79
CA ILE A 134 4.15 -6.46 -7.55
C ILE A 134 4.09 -7.26 -8.84
N ASP A 135 3.07 -8.07 -9.04
CA ASP A 135 2.95 -8.93 -10.23
C ASP A 135 4.25 -9.73 -10.48
N ASN A 136 4.89 -9.51 -11.62
CA ASN A 136 6.14 -10.12 -12.03
C ASN A 136 7.37 -9.26 -11.75
N TYR A 137 7.25 -8.22 -10.91
CA TYR A 137 8.33 -7.30 -10.60
C TYR A 137 8.68 -7.32 -9.11
N GLU A 138 9.94 -7.09 -8.83
CA GLU A 138 10.46 -6.83 -7.49
C GLU A 138 11.03 -5.41 -7.43
N VAL A 139 10.49 -4.61 -6.52
CA VAL A 139 10.98 -3.25 -6.21
C VAL A 139 11.90 -3.34 -5.02
N LYS A 140 13.21 -3.18 -5.23
CA LYS A 140 14.26 -3.30 -4.22
C LYS A 140 14.73 -1.93 -3.76
N VAL A 141 14.81 -1.76 -2.43
CA VAL A 141 15.28 -0.53 -1.78
C VAL A 141 16.14 -0.83 -0.56
N LEU A 142 16.95 0.14 -0.11
CA LEU A 142 17.80 0.03 1.09
C LEU A 142 17.40 0.98 2.22
N GLY A 143 16.53 1.97 1.93
CA GLY A 143 16.11 3.02 2.85
C GLY A 143 15.56 4.18 2.05
N THR A 144 14.31 4.12 1.66
CA THR A 144 13.75 4.88 0.55
C THR A 144 12.31 5.25 0.88
N SER A 145 11.87 6.42 0.42
CA SER A 145 10.46 6.83 0.46
C SER A 145 9.91 6.83 -0.96
N PHE A 146 8.89 6.01 -1.22
CA PHE A 146 8.32 5.83 -2.55
C PHE A 146 6.85 5.40 -2.49
N ASN A 147 6.12 5.68 -3.56
CA ASN A 147 4.74 5.23 -3.77
C ASN A 147 4.69 4.13 -4.82
N VAL A 148 3.84 3.16 -4.60
CA VAL A 148 3.50 2.13 -5.57
C VAL A 148 2.00 2.14 -5.77
N LYS A 149 1.55 2.18 -7.04
CA LYS A 149 0.14 2.02 -7.43
C LYS A 149 0.04 0.83 -8.38
N ALA A 150 -0.62 -0.25 -7.95
CA ALA A 150 -0.70 -1.53 -8.66
C ALA A 150 -2.05 -2.22 -8.39
N TYR A 151 -3.16 -1.56 -8.78
CA TYR A 151 -4.49 -2.18 -8.73
C TYR A 151 -4.63 -3.22 -9.83
N ASP A 152 -5.27 -4.35 -9.53
CA ASP A 152 -5.40 -5.48 -10.47
C ASP A 152 -6.26 -5.14 -11.70
N ASP A 153 -7.16 -4.16 -11.60
CA ASP A 153 -8.07 -3.66 -12.65
C ASP A 153 -7.48 -2.52 -13.49
N ASP A 154 -6.32 -1.95 -13.09
CA ASP A 154 -5.60 -0.97 -13.89
C ASP A 154 -4.81 -1.66 -15.03
N ASP A 155 -4.81 -1.08 -16.24
CA ASP A 155 -4.00 -1.56 -17.39
C ASP A 155 -2.48 -1.41 -17.15
N SER A 156 -2.09 -0.64 -16.16
CA SER A 156 -0.69 -0.37 -15.81
C SER A 156 -0.50 -0.24 -14.31
N TRP A 157 0.73 -0.48 -13.86
CA TRP A 157 1.13 -0.15 -12.51
C TRP A 157 2.30 0.84 -12.51
N ALA A 158 2.51 1.55 -11.41
CA ALA A 158 3.50 2.61 -11.34
C ALA A 158 4.25 2.62 -10.01
N THR A 159 5.55 2.95 -10.06
CA THR A 159 6.38 3.23 -8.89
C THR A 159 6.92 4.64 -8.99
N THR A 160 6.69 5.48 -7.98
CA THR A 160 7.16 6.87 -7.92
C THR A 160 8.15 7.04 -6.79
N LEU A 161 9.36 7.46 -7.11
CA LEU A 161 10.42 7.65 -6.13
C LEU A 161 10.45 9.09 -5.59
N CYS A 162 10.35 9.21 -4.26
CA CYS A 162 10.43 10.49 -3.57
C CYS A 162 11.83 10.76 -3.01
N ILE A 163 12.38 9.83 -2.24
CA ILE A 163 13.71 9.97 -1.59
C ILE A 163 14.44 8.65 -1.67
N GLY A 164 15.74 8.69 -1.99
CA GLY A 164 16.62 7.52 -2.01
C GLY A 164 16.83 6.94 -3.40
N LYS A 165 16.81 5.63 -3.53
CA LYS A 165 17.05 4.87 -4.76
C LYS A 165 16.14 3.66 -4.81
N VAL A 166 15.56 3.41 -5.98
CA VAL A 166 14.77 2.22 -6.29
C VAL A 166 15.43 1.45 -7.42
N GLU A 167 15.54 0.14 -7.28
CA GLU A 167 15.87 -0.81 -8.33
C GLU A 167 14.64 -1.69 -8.57
N MET A 168 14.08 -1.64 -9.78
CA MET A 168 12.97 -2.48 -10.21
C MET A 168 13.48 -3.58 -11.11
N THR A 169 13.17 -4.82 -10.82
CA THR A 169 13.63 -5.98 -11.59
C THR A 169 12.44 -6.82 -12.03
N ASP A 170 12.35 -7.12 -13.32
CA ASP A 170 11.45 -8.13 -13.85
C ASP A 170 11.97 -9.53 -13.45
N VAL A 171 11.13 -10.33 -12.78
CA VAL A 171 11.57 -11.65 -12.28
C VAL A 171 11.79 -12.68 -13.38
N HIS A 172 11.22 -12.49 -14.58
CA HIS A 172 11.34 -13.38 -15.71
C HIS A 172 12.53 -13.03 -16.61
N THR A 173 12.62 -11.76 -17.03
CA THR A 173 13.69 -11.31 -17.95
C THR A 173 14.98 -10.99 -17.22
N ARG A 174 14.92 -10.71 -15.91
CA ARG A 174 16.03 -10.22 -15.08
C ARG A 174 16.54 -8.83 -15.48
N GLU A 175 15.79 -8.15 -16.32
CA GLU A 175 16.09 -6.75 -16.63
C GLU A 175 15.77 -5.86 -15.43
N SER A 176 16.66 -4.90 -15.16
CA SER A 176 16.52 -3.98 -14.03
C SER A 176 16.54 -2.54 -14.49
N ILE A 177 15.68 -1.74 -13.85
CA ILE A 177 15.58 -0.29 -14.07
C ILE A 177 15.83 0.42 -12.75
N GLU A 178 16.71 1.40 -12.76
CA GLU A 178 16.94 2.28 -11.62
C GLU A 178 16.10 3.55 -11.71
N LEU A 179 15.46 3.92 -10.59
CA LEU A 179 14.79 5.21 -10.45
C LEU A 179 15.59 6.14 -9.56
N LEU A 180 15.61 7.41 -9.95
CA LEU A 180 16.10 8.53 -9.18
C LEU A 180 14.95 9.34 -8.60
N PRO A 181 15.16 10.14 -7.54
CA PRO A 181 14.12 10.99 -6.97
C PRO A 181 13.44 11.88 -8.01
N GLY A 182 12.11 12.03 -7.91
CA GLY A 182 11.31 12.76 -8.88
C GLY A 182 10.98 11.99 -10.17
N ARG A 183 11.33 10.71 -10.23
CA ARG A 183 11.00 9.83 -11.37
C ARG A 183 9.91 8.83 -11.01
N GLN A 184 9.10 8.53 -12.01
CA GLN A 184 8.09 7.48 -11.98
C GLN A 184 8.36 6.49 -13.11
N ALA A 185 8.36 5.21 -12.79
CA ALA A 185 8.25 4.13 -13.77
C ALA A 185 6.78 3.71 -13.87
N VAL A 186 6.29 3.61 -15.10
CA VAL A 186 4.96 3.08 -15.42
C VAL A 186 5.15 1.84 -16.27
N CYS A 187 4.63 0.71 -15.82
CA CYS A 187 4.68 -0.56 -16.52
C CYS A 187 3.31 -0.87 -17.10
N ASP A 188 3.24 -1.04 -18.40
CA ASP A 188 2.06 -1.54 -19.10
C ASP A 188 1.96 -3.05 -18.91
N ARG A 189 0.83 -3.54 -18.37
CA ARG A 189 0.64 -4.96 -18.02
C ARG A 189 0.50 -5.87 -19.23
N GLN A 190 0.02 -5.35 -20.37
CA GLN A 190 -0.20 -6.14 -21.57
C GLN A 190 1.09 -6.36 -22.32
N THR A 191 1.92 -5.31 -22.43
CA THR A 191 3.16 -5.34 -23.21
C THR A 191 4.40 -5.61 -22.40
N GLY A 192 4.36 -5.38 -21.06
CA GLY A 192 5.51 -5.39 -20.17
C GLY A 192 6.46 -4.21 -20.37
N ASN A 193 6.10 -3.24 -21.22
CA ASN A 193 6.94 -2.07 -21.46
C ASN A 193 6.94 -1.15 -20.24
N VAL A 194 8.13 -0.69 -19.85
CA VAL A 194 8.32 0.26 -18.75
C VAL A 194 8.76 1.60 -19.30
N GLU A 195 7.97 2.63 -19.04
CA GLU A 195 8.29 4.03 -19.32
C GLU A 195 8.73 4.74 -18.05
N VAL A 196 9.87 5.45 -18.11
CA VAL A 196 10.35 6.28 -16.99
C VAL A 196 10.19 7.74 -17.34
N LYS A 197 9.46 8.48 -16.51
CA LYS A 197 9.19 9.92 -16.70
C LYS A 197 9.48 10.72 -15.43
N GLU A 198 9.72 12.01 -15.61
CA GLU A 198 9.80 12.97 -14.51
C GLU A 198 8.40 13.39 -14.09
N VAL A 199 8.15 13.45 -12.78
CA VAL A 199 6.84 13.80 -12.22
C VAL A 199 6.98 14.75 -11.03
N ASP A 200 5.92 15.52 -10.80
CA ASP A 200 5.72 16.22 -9.52
C ASP A 200 5.36 15.15 -8.47
N ILE A 201 6.18 15.01 -7.43
CA ILE A 201 5.99 13.99 -6.39
C ILE A 201 4.85 14.33 -5.41
N LEU A 202 4.43 15.58 -5.33
CA LEU A 202 3.44 16.04 -4.33
C LEU A 202 2.14 15.22 -4.36
N PRO A 203 1.51 14.94 -5.51
CA PRO A 203 0.28 14.14 -5.54
C PRO A 203 0.44 12.73 -4.96
N TYR A 204 1.64 12.17 -5.06
CA TYR A 204 1.95 10.80 -4.60
C TYR A 204 2.30 10.73 -3.10
N VAL A 205 2.52 11.88 -2.46
CA VAL A 205 2.92 11.96 -1.04
C VAL A 205 1.80 12.49 -0.17
N THR A 206 1.01 13.46 -0.67
CA THR A 206 0.04 14.20 0.15
C THR A 206 -1.22 13.41 0.48
N TRP A 207 -1.56 12.40 -0.32
CA TRP A 207 -2.75 11.57 -0.06
C TRP A 207 -2.66 10.86 1.32
N LYS A 208 -1.48 10.40 1.74
CA LYS A 208 -1.27 9.78 3.05
C LYS A 208 -1.54 10.72 4.25
N GLU A 209 -1.63 12.02 3.98
CA GLU A 209 -1.96 13.07 4.94
C GLU A 209 -3.43 13.53 4.80
N GLY A 210 -4.21 12.84 3.96
CA GLY A 210 -5.61 13.18 3.68
C GLY A 210 -5.77 14.36 2.71
N HIS A 211 -4.72 14.75 1.98
CA HIS A 211 -4.75 15.83 1.01
C HIS A 211 -4.67 15.31 -0.42
N PHE A 212 -5.69 15.56 -1.22
CA PHE A 212 -5.69 15.27 -2.65
C PHE A 212 -5.29 16.52 -3.43
N LEU A 213 -4.24 16.42 -4.21
CA LEU A 213 -3.73 17.50 -5.08
C LEU A 213 -4.05 17.20 -6.53
N PHE A 214 -5.00 17.95 -7.09
CA PHE A 214 -5.36 17.89 -8.50
C PHE A 214 -4.77 19.08 -9.24
N LYS A 215 -3.81 18.83 -10.14
CA LYS A 215 -3.14 19.87 -10.90
C LYS A 215 -3.41 19.66 -12.39
N ASN A 216 -4.15 20.59 -13.02
CA ASN A 216 -4.49 20.57 -14.44
C ASN A 216 -5.19 19.27 -14.91
N GLN A 217 -6.00 18.66 -14.05
CA GLN A 217 -6.79 17.48 -14.39
C GLN A 217 -8.22 17.88 -14.76
N SER A 218 -8.83 17.13 -15.69
CA SER A 218 -10.26 17.30 -15.98
C SER A 218 -11.10 16.86 -14.79
N LEU A 219 -12.31 17.44 -14.67
CA LEU A 219 -13.24 17.07 -13.60
C LEU A 219 -13.59 15.56 -13.65
N GLU A 220 -13.74 15.00 -14.84
CA GLU A 220 -13.98 13.59 -15.10
C GLU A 220 -12.87 12.72 -14.46
N LYS A 221 -11.61 13.07 -14.73
CA LYS A 221 -10.47 12.33 -14.16
C LYS A 221 -10.33 12.51 -12.64
N ILE A 222 -10.75 13.66 -12.10
CA ILE A 222 -10.81 13.86 -10.64
C ILE A 222 -11.87 12.96 -10.03
N MET A 223 -13.04 12.85 -10.67
CA MET A 223 -14.13 11.99 -10.23
C MET A 223 -13.72 10.50 -10.25
N ASP A 224 -13.01 10.06 -11.30
CA ASP A 224 -12.50 8.69 -11.40
C ASP A 224 -11.46 8.34 -10.30
N ILE A 225 -10.71 9.33 -9.83
CA ILE A 225 -9.74 9.13 -8.74
C ILE A 225 -10.42 9.08 -7.37
N MET A 226 -11.57 9.73 -7.24
CA MET A 226 -12.29 9.85 -5.97
C MET A 226 -13.44 8.84 -5.81
N ALA A 227 -13.78 8.09 -6.86
CA ALA A 227 -14.84 7.07 -6.85
C ALA A 227 -14.33 5.73 -6.31
#